data_591ef810b5e0beb8f44f7936dc27b3cc
#
_entry.id   591ef810b5e0beb8f44f7936dc27b3cc
#
_cell.length_a   1.000
_cell.length_b   1.000
_cell.length_c   1.000
_cell.angle_alpha   90.00
_cell.angle_beta   90.00
_cell.angle_gamma   90.00
#
_symmetry.space_group_name_H-M   'P 1'
#
loop_
_entity.id
_entity.type
_entity.pdbx_description
1 polymer ?
#
loop_
_entity_poly.entity_id
_entity_poly.type
_entity_poly.pdbx_seq_one_letter_code
_entity_poly.pdbx_strand_id
1 'polypeptide(L)'
;MKLLSNDRPFDVWSKATSILYRAVAHTLGPNGANTAVVYGDRLESNAKFNIINDGKSIIDNLTSEEAVVACALQTLKESVLSTNNNAGDGTTSTIVMLHGLVSDLNNYFDVDKDSIKLCSLVRRIKKELLDILPSITEDVSIDDVFNIATTSLGSDEYSSLFDEAFRFVGENGKVLLERTTGDECVVEKLDGVSFDRVGLVAELLLDDIGTINKTVDARSIILDGDISSFSQISKILLAGKTSDVPIVMYFTKMTQEVFQLMLQNIVKSDMKIIPVSLEGYGQEKVRYIKLLESVIGHDAVKIGDLVGVQDLSDVNHYIFNSDAMMVRPLDMEKFEEVKDQLRLNISSKTAIIKVGAGNAVLQEELFKRFEDAVYSVSNSLKFGRCLGGGVSYITLADKFAEGADSSVSSWIKNAMRCVYKLLLENCDLTFEDNGTYLLPKFDAETDSWSLSDELVVYDSYKVIEQVVSNSFDMLYSILSVKAFILDPKR
;
A
#
# COMPACT_ATOMS: atom_id res chain seq x y z
N MET A 1 -13.85 1.81 -36.29
CA MET A 1 -14.44 1.65 -34.94
C MET A 1 -15.63 0.73 -35.06
N LYS A 2 -15.65 -0.36 -34.33
CA LYS A 2 -16.75 -1.32 -34.32
C LYS A 2 -17.26 -1.40 -32.87
N LEU A 3 -18.59 -1.34 -32.68
CA LEU A 3 -19.21 -1.56 -31.36
C LEU A 3 -18.88 -3.00 -30.94
N LEU A 4 -18.35 -3.19 -29.73
CA LEU A 4 -17.79 -4.47 -29.32
C LEU A 4 -18.82 -5.46 -28.79
N SER A 5 -19.96 -4.97 -28.28
CA SER A 5 -20.95 -5.84 -27.64
C SER A 5 -22.36 -5.33 -27.88
N ASN A 6 -23.29 -6.26 -28.06
CA ASN A 6 -24.72 -6.00 -27.99
C ASN A 6 -25.24 -5.97 -26.55
N ASP A 7 -24.36 -6.33 -25.58
CA ASP A 7 -24.72 -6.33 -24.17
C ASP A 7 -24.75 -4.91 -23.62
N ARG A 8 -25.60 -4.69 -22.65
CA ARG A 8 -25.65 -3.41 -21.93
C ARG A 8 -24.34 -3.22 -21.18
N PRO A 9 -23.72 -2.03 -21.22
CA PRO A 9 -22.45 -1.79 -20.52
C PRO A 9 -22.48 -2.17 -19.05
N PHE A 10 -23.57 -1.92 -18.36
CA PHE A 10 -23.72 -2.28 -16.94
C PHE A 10 -23.63 -3.80 -16.70
N ASP A 11 -24.20 -4.64 -17.60
CA ASP A 11 -24.14 -6.10 -17.47
C ASP A 11 -22.69 -6.63 -17.60
N VAL A 12 -21.90 -6.02 -18.51
CA VAL A 12 -20.47 -6.34 -18.66
C VAL A 12 -19.69 -6.02 -17.36
N TRP A 13 -19.94 -4.84 -16.79
CA TRP A 13 -19.31 -4.45 -15.54
C TRP A 13 -19.75 -5.32 -14.37
N SER A 14 -21.04 -5.63 -14.27
CA SER A 14 -21.57 -6.55 -13.25
C SER A 14 -20.91 -7.93 -13.33
N LYS A 15 -20.71 -8.44 -14.57
CA LYS A 15 -19.99 -9.70 -14.80
C LYS A 15 -18.54 -9.61 -14.36
N ALA A 16 -17.81 -8.54 -14.73
CA ALA A 16 -16.43 -8.33 -14.33
C ALA A 16 -16.29 -8.22 -12.79
N THR A 17 -17.17 -7.49 -12.13
CA THR A 17 -17.23 -7.38 -10.67
C THR A 17 -17.50 -8.73 -10.01
N SER A 18 -18.40 -9.54 -10.58
CA SER A 18 -18.69 -10.89 -10.06
C SER A 18 -17.50 -11.84 -10.21
N ILE A 19 -16.70 -11.72 -11.28
CA ILE A 19 -15.47 -12.50 -11.45
C ILE A 19 -14.45 -12.14 -10.37
N LEU A 20 -14.24 -10.84 -10.12
CA LEU A 20 -13.35 -10.37 -9.03
C LEU A 20 -13.83 -10.90 -7.67
N TYR A 21 -15.11 -10.72 -7.36
CA TYR A 21 -15.69 -11.19 -6.11
C TYR A 21 -15.46 -12.69 -5.88
N ARG A 22 -15.79 -13.53 -6.85
CA ARG A 22 -15.62 -15.00 -6.73
C ARG A 22 -14.17 -15.41 -6.52
N ALA A 23 -13.23 -14.63 -7.07
CA ALA A 23 -11.82 -14.95 -6.96
C ALA A 23 -11.25 -14.68 -5.55
N VAL A 24 -11.80 -13.70 -4.82
CA VAL A 24 -11.22 -13.27 -3.54
C VAL A 24 -12.15 -13.45 -2.34
N ALA A 25 -13.45 -13.66 -2.54
CA ALA A 25 -14.43 -13.70 -1.44
C ALA A 25 -14.07 -14.71 -0.34
N HIS A 26 -13.58 -15.89 -0.73
CA HIS A 26 -13.22 -16.97 0.19
C HIS A 26 -11.93 -16.70 0.99
N THR A 27 -11.16 -15.64 0.67
CA THR A 27 -9.97 -15.28 1.44
C THR A 27 -10.27 -14.35 2.61
N LEU A 28 -11.49 -13.80 2.71
CA LEU A 28 -11.86 -12.83 3.73
C LEU A 28 -12.08 -13.47 5.09
N GLY A 29 -11.47 -12.87 6.12
CA GLY A 29 -11.72 -13.20 7.52
C GLY A 29 -10.78 -14.25 8.09
N PRO A 30 -10.98 -14.63 9.38
CA PRO A 30 -10.07 -15.51 10.10
C PRO A 30 -10.07 -16.96 9.59
N ASN A 31 -11.14 -17.38 8.91
CA ASN A 31 -11.23 -18.68 8.23
C ASN A 31 -10.98 -18.57 6.72
N GLY A 32 -10.26 -17.54 6.30
CA GLY A 32 -9.94 -17.30 4.89
C GLY A 32 -9.15 -18.44 4.26
N ALA A 33 -9.62 -18.94 3.12
CA ALA A 33 -8.99 -20.03 2.39
C ALA A 33 -7.97 -19.52 1.38
N ASN A 34 -6.95 -20.33 1.10
CA ASN A 34 -5.95 -20.05 0.09
C ASN A 34 -6.48 -20.29 -1.33
N THR A 35 -6.00 -19.52 -2.30
CA THR A 35 -6.27 -19.67 -3.73
C THR A 35 -5.06 -20.29 -4.43
N ALA A 36 -5.28 -21.34 -5.22
CA ALA A 36 -4.26 -21.86 -6.12
C ALA A 36 -4.29 -21.12 -7.47
N VAL A 37 -3.26 -20.35 -7.79
CA VAL A 37 -3.09 -19.70 -9.08
C VAL A 37 -2.21 -20.57 -9.97
N VAL A 38 -2.73 -20.99 -11.14
CA VAL A 38 -2.05 -21.88 -12.09
C VAL A 38 -1.43 -21.01 -13.21
N TYR A 39 -0.13 -21.17 -13.42
CA TYR A 39 0.62 -20.49 -14.47
C TYR A 39 0.95 -21.46 -15.60
N GLY A 40 0.67 -21.08 -16.84
CA GLY A 40 0.98 -21.86 -18.03
C GLY A 40 -0.25 -22.35 -18.78
N ASP A 41 -0.01 -22.98 -19.93
CA ASP A 41 -1.08 -23.51 -20.77
C ASP A 41 -1.70 -24.74 -20.09
N ARG A 42 -3.03 -24.81 -20.01
CA ARG A 42 -3.80 -25.88 -19.31
C ARG A 42 -3.49 -27.30 -19.79
N LEU A 43 -2.74 -27.44 -20.88
CA LEU A 43 -2.42 -28.71 -21.53
C LEU A 43 -0.97 -29.18 -21.36
N GLU A 44 -0.10 -28.39 -20.71
CA GLU A 44 1.29 -28.77 -20.48
C GLU A 44 1.50 -29.42 -19.11
N SER A 45 2.23 -30.55 -19.10
CA SER A 45 2.58 -31.30 -17.87
C SER A 45 3.49 -30.51 -16.89
N ASN A 46 3.87 -29.30 -17.24
CA ASN A 46 4.77 -28.41 -16.47
C ASN A 46 4.05 -27.17 -15.88
N ALA A 47 2.72 -27.19 -15.78
CA ALA A 47 1.99 -26.10 -15.15
C ALA A 47 2.49 -25.93 -13.70
N LYS A 48 2.99 -24.73 -13.39
CA LYS A 48 3.36 -24.33 -12.03
C LYS A 48 2.13 -23.71 -11.37
N PHE A 49 1.93 -23.99 -10.11
CA PHE A 49 0.90 -23.30 -9.32
C PHE A 49 1.53 -22.68 -8.08
N ASN A 50 1.00 -21.53 -7.69
CA ASN A 50 1.32 -20.88 -6.42
C ASN A 50 0.06 -20.88 -5.55
N ILE A 51 0.23 -21.14 -4.27
CA ILE A 51 -0.82 -20.99 -3.28
C ILE A 51 -0.72 -19.57 -2.72
N ILE A 52 -1.80 -18.81 -2.82
CA ILE A 52 -1.83 -17.39 -2.47
C ILE A 52 -3.07 -17.12 -1.63
N ASN A 53 -2.93 -16.36 -0.56
CA ASN A 53 -4.03 -15.87 0.27
C ASN A 53 -4.29 -14.37 0.09
N ASP A 54 -3.28 -13.64 -0.39
CA ASP A 54 -3.36 -12.20 -0.59
C ASP A 54 -4.23 -11.84 -1.80
N GLY A 55 -5.28 -11.03 -1.54
CA GLY A 55 -6.23 -10.58 -2.56
C GLY A 55 -5.57 -9.83 -3.72
N LYS A 56 -4.53 -9.02 -3.48
CA LYS A 56 -3.78 -8.29 -4.52
C LYS A 56 -3.14 -9.26 -5.52
N SER A 57 -2.40 -10.25 -5.02
CA SER A 57 -1.72 -11.23 -5.86
C SER A 57 -2.69 -12.12 -6.65
N ILE A 58 -3.88 -12.43 -6.08
CA ILE A 58 -4.94 -13.15 -6.78
C ILE A 58 -5.48 -12.32 -7.95
N ILE A 59 -5.77 -11.03 -7.71
CA ILE A 59 -6.35 -10.12 -8.70
C ILE A 59 -5.40 -9.90 -9.86
N ASP A 60 -4.12 -9.72 -9.61
CA ASP A 60 -3.11 -9.48 -10.66
C ASP A 60 -3.11 -10.58 -11.72
N ASN A 61 -3.41 -11.83 -11.33
CA ASN A 61 -3.41 -12.98 -12.21
C ASN A 61 -4.77 -13.29 -12.88
N LEU A 62 -5.82 -12.55 -12.55
CA LEU A 62 -7.16 -12.77 -13.11
C LEU A 62 -7.25 -12.25 -14.55
N THR A 63 -7.91 -13.02 -15.41
CA THR A 63 -8.25 -12.63 -16.79
C THR A 63 -9.59 -13.19 -17.21
N SER A 64 -10.10 -12.79 -18.37
CA SER A 64 -11.35 -13.30 -18.96
C SER A 64 -11.13 -13.62 -20.44
N GLU A 65 -11.77 -14.69 -20.93
CA GLU A 65 -11.76 -15.03 -22.35
C GLU A 65 -12.57 -14.03 -23.20
N GLU A 66 -13.53 -13.33 -22.62
CA GLU A 66 -14.33 -12.32 -23.28
C GLU A 66 -13.58 -10.99 -23.28
N ALA A 67 -13.15 -10.50 -24.44
CA ALA A 67 -12.32 -9.29 -24.58
C ALA A 67 -12.89 -8.06 -23.88
N VAL A 68 -14.21 -7.84 -23.93
CA VAL A 68 -14.87 -6.68 -23.29
C VAL A 68 -14.85 -6.81 -21.77
N VAL A 69 -15.14 -8.00 -21.27
CA VAL A 69 -15.06 -8.31 -19.83
C VAL A 69 -13.63 -8.21 -19.35
N ALA A 70 -12.65 -8.67 -20.14
CA ALA A 70 -11.23 -8.57 -19.80
C ALA A 70 -10.80 -7.10 -19.65
N CYS A 71 -11.23 -6.20 -20.55
CA CYS A 71 -10.96 -4.75 -20.45
C CYS A 71 -11.61 -4.14 -19.19
N ALA A 72 -12.87 -4.49 -18.90
CA ALA A 72 -13.55 -4.02 -17.69
C ALA A 72 -12.83 -4.53 -16.44
N LEU A 73 -12.46 -5.81 -16.44
CA LEU A 73 -11.70 -6.44 -15.36
C LEU A 73 -10.37 -5.72 -15.09
N GLN A 74 -9.61 -5.41 -16.15
CA GLN A 74 -8.34 -4.68 -16.03
C GLN A 74 -8.51 -3.30 -15.38
N THR A 75 -9.54 -2.55 -15.80
CA THR A 75 -9.84 -1.23 -15.21
C THR A 75 -10.21 -1.33 -13.73
N LEU A 76 -10.99 -2.35 -13.34
CA LEU A 76 -11.35 -2.57 -11.94
C LEU A 76 -10.12 -2.98 -11.11
N LYS A 77 -9.24 -3.83 -11.64
CA LYS A 77 -7.98 -4.21 -10.99
C LYS A 77 -7.13 -3.00 -10.62
N GLU A 78 -6.87 -2.11 -11.59
CA GLU A 78 -6.06 -0.91 -11.37
C GLU A 78 -6.64 -0.03 -10.25
N SER A 79 -7.98 0.11 -10.20
CA SER A 79 -8.67 0.87 -9.17
C SER A 79 -8.59 0.20 -7.79
N VAL A 80 -8.74 -1.12 -7.72
CA VAL A 80 -8.63 -1.89 -6.48
C VAL A 80 -7.21 -1.86 -5.93
N LEU A 81 -6.21 -2.01 -6.79
CA LEU A 81 -4.80 -1.95 -6.39
C LEU A 81 -4.41 -0.59 -5.81
N SER A 82 -5.10 0.49 -6.20
CA SER A 82 -4.91 1.81 -5.59
C SER A 82 -5.30 1.83 -4.11
N THR A 83 -6.24 0.99 -3.66
CA THR A 83 -6.60 0.84 -2.23
C THR A 83 -5.40 0.34 -1.44
N ASN A 84 -4.77 -0.72 -1.92
CA ASN A 84 -3.59 -1.29 -1.28
C ASN A 84 -2.43 -0.29 -1.21
N ASN A 85 -2.17 0.42 -2.30
CA ASN A 85 -1.10 1.41 -2.34
C ASN A 85 -1.30 2.58 -1.37
N ASN A 86 -2.55 2.94 -1.06
CA ASN A 86 -2.87 4.08 -0.19
C ASN A 86 -3.09 3.71 1.27
N ALA A 87 -3.63 2.52 1.54
CA ALA A 87 -3.99 2.07 2.90
C ALA A 87 -3.17 0.85 3.37
N GLY A 88 -2.51 0.16 2.46
CA GLY A 88 -1.74 -1.06 2.73
C GLY A 88 -2.61 -2.32 2.87
N ASP A 89 -3.93 -2.18 3.00
CA ASP A 89 -4.90 -3.24 3.20
C ASP A 89 -6.28 -2.85 2.65
N GLY A 90 -7.27 -3.75 2.72
CA GLY A 90 -8.67 -3.51 2.33
C GLY A 90 -9.02 -3.87 0.88
N THR A 91 -8.12 -4.49 0.14
CA THR A 91 -8.31 -4.93 -1.25
C THR A 91 -9.54 -5.83 -1.40
N THR A 92 -9.65 -6.89 -0.60
CA THR A 92 -10.77 -7.84 -0.62
C THR A 92 -12.07 -7.15 -0.21
N SER A 93 -12.06 -6.34 0.86
CA SER A 93 -13.21 -5.59 1.33
C SER A 93 -13.74 -4.61 0.30
N THR A 94 -12.85 -3.97 -0.48
CA THR A 94 -13.24 -3.07 -1.58
C THR A 94 -14.01 -3.80 -2.67
N ILE A 95 -13.56 -5.00 -3.07
CA ILE A 95 -14.25 -5.81 -4.09
C ILE A 95 -15.60 -6.30 -3.58
N VAL A 96 -15.64 -6.76 -2.34
CA VAL A 96 -16.88 -7.25 -1.72
C VAL A 96 -17.91 -6.13 -1.62
N MET A 97 -17.51 -4.94 -1.19
CA MET A 97 -18.38 -3.76 -1.12
C MET A 97 -18.83 -3.33 -2.52
N LEU A 98 -17.93 -3.27 -3.50
CA LEU A 98 -18.30 -2.95 -4.88
C LEU A 98 -19.29 -3.96 -5.45
N HIS A 99 -19.08 -5.25 -5.21
CA HIS A 99 -20.01 -6.30 -5.62
C HIS A 99 -21.38 -6.10 -4.99
N GLY A 100 -21.45 -5.80 -3.70
CA GLY A 100 -22.71 -5.46 -3.02
C GLY A 100 -23.40 -4.24 -3.58
N LEU A 101 -22.66 -3.18 -3.92
CA LEU A 101 -23.19 -1.97 -4.53
C LEU A 101 -23.76 -2.23 -5.94
N VAL A 102 -23.11 -3.06 -6.73
CA VAL A 102 -23.48 -3.33 -8.14
C VAL A 102 -24.59 -4.36 -8.25
N SER A 103 -24.54 -5.46 -7.48
CA SER A 103 -25.45 -6.61 -7.62
C SER A 103 -26.91 -6.23 -7.36
N ASP A 104 -27.16 -5.37 -6.40
CA ASP A 104 -28.51 -4.99 -5.97
C ASP A 104 -29.01 -3.69 -6.63
N LEU A 105 -28.17 -2.99 -7.39
CA LEU A 105 -28.51 -1.65 -7.90
C LEU A 105 -29.78 -1.63 -8.74
N ASN A 106 -29.96 -2.63 -9.62
CA ASN A 106 -31.15 -2.75 -10.49
C ASN A 106 -32.45 -3.02 -9.71
N ASN A 107 -32.35 -3.50 -8.45
CA ASN A 107 -33.53 -3.72 -7.61
C ASN A 107 -34.13 -2.41 -7.08
N TYR A 108 -33.31 -1.35 -7.05
CA TYR A 108 -33.69 -0.04 -6.51
C TYR A 108 -33.83 1.06 -7.56
N PHE A 109 -33.09 0.95 -8.69
CA PHE A 109 -32.98 2.01 -9.68
C PHE A 109 -33.01 1.46 -11.12
N ASP A 110 -33.53 2.26 -12.05
CA ASP A 110 -33.42 2.00 -13.49
C ASP A 110 -32.08 2.56 -14.02
N VAL A 111 -31.04 1.70 -14.00
CA VAL A 111 -29.66 2.12 -14.34
C VAL A 111 -29.53 2.68 -15.75
N ASP A 112 -30.34 2.17 -16.72
CA ASP A 112 -30.26 2.60 -18.10
C ASP A 112 -30.82 4.03 -18.30
N LYS A 113 -31.89 4.36 -17.59
CA LYS A 113 -32.55 5.67 -17.70
C LYS A 113 -31.92 6.73 -16.80
N ASP A 114 -31.55 6.36 -15.59
CA ASP A 114 -31.19 7.29 -14.52
C ASP A 114 -29.69 7.41 -14.25
N SER A 115 -28.83 6.86 -15.11
CA SER A 115 -27.38 6.76 -14.84
C SER A 115 -26.70 8.10 -14.49
N ILE A 116 -27.08 9.23 -15.10
CA ILE A 116 -26.53 10.56 -14.79
C ILE A 116 -26.94 10.99 -13.37
N LYS A 117 -28.21 10.76 -13.01
CA LYS A 117 -28.71 11.04 -11.66
C LYS A 117 -28.03 10.13 -10.63
N LEU A 118 -27.87 8.85 -10.98
CA LEU A 118 -27.15 7.88 -10.14
C LEU A 118 -25.69 8.25 -9.93
N CYS A 119 -24.98 8.71 -10.96
CA CYS A 119 -23.62 9.24 -10.81
C CYS A 119 -23.56 10.41 -9.79
N SER A 120 -24.51 11.33 -9.85
CA SER A 120 -24.59 12.44 -8.89
C SER A 120 -24.95 11.96 -7.49
N LEU A 121 -25.86 10.99 -7.38
CA LEU A 121 -26.27 10.36 -6.12
C LEU A 121 -25.09 9.64 -5.46
N VAL A 122 -24.36 8.81 -6.21
CA VAL A 122 -23.20 8.06 -5.74
C VAL A 122 -22.12 8.98 -5.16
N ARG A 123 -21.81 10.10 -5.85
CA ARG A 123 -20.86 11.10 -5.33
C ARG A 123 -21.32 11.73 -4.03
N ARG A 124 -22.62 12.04 -3.91
CA ARG A 124 -23.21 12.63 -2.71
C ARG A 124 -23.13 11.65 -1.56
N ILE A 125 -23.55 10.39 -1.77
CA ILE A 125 -23.52 9.34 -0.76
C ILE A 125 -22.08 9.11 -0.25
N LYS A 126 -21.11 8.97 -1.19
CA LYS A 126 -19.70 8.86 -0.84
C LYS A 126 -19.27 9.97 0.11
N LYS A 127 -19.56 11.23 -0.24
CA LYS A 127 -19.20 12.38 0.58
C LYS A 127 -19.84 12.31 1.96
N GLU A 128 -21.14 12.03 2.05
CA GLU A 128 -21.87 11.94 3.30
C GLU A 128 -21.32 10.82 4.20
N LEU A 129 -21.00 9.64 3.66
CA LEU A 129 -20.38 8.54 4.40
C LEU A 129 -19.00 8.90 4.95
N LEU A 130 -18.17 9.58 4.13
CA LEU A 130 -16.85 10.05 4.58
C LEU A 130 -16.94 11.18 5.61
N ASP A 131 -17.96 12.03 5.52
CA ASP A 131 -18.22 13.09 6.52
C ASP A 131 -18.70 12.48 7.87
N ILE A 132 -19.34 11.30 7.86
CA ILE A 132 -19.76 10.56 9.05
C ILE A 132 -18.59 9.81 9.71
N LEU A 133 -17.64 9.30 8.92
CA LEU A 133 -16.57 8.39 9.37
C LEU A 133 -15.79 8.88 10.60
N PRO A 134 -15.42 10.17 10.73
CA PRO A 134 -14.75 10.66 11.95
C PRO A 134 -15.58 10.46 13.22
N SER A 135 -16.92 10.39 13.12
CA SER A 135 -17.82 10.22 14.27
C SER A 135 -17.85 8.80 14.86
N ILE A 136 -17.23 7.84 14.19
CA ILE A 136 -17.09 6.44 14.64
C ILE A 136 -15.64 6.03 14.82
N THR A 137 -14.72 6.99 14.70
CA THR A 137 -13.28 6.77 14.82
C THR A 137 -12.85 7.05 16.26
N GLU A 138 -11.99 6.19 16.78
CA GLU A 138 -11.35 6.33 18.09
C GLU A 138 -9.88 6.71 17.91
N ASP A 139 -9.37 7.60 18.75
CA ASP A 139 -7.94 7.92 18.80
C ASP A 139 -7.16 6.71 19.32
N VAL A 140 -5.93 6.56 18.80
CA VAL A 140 -5.03 5.45 19.13
C VAL A 140 -3.77 5.98 19.76
N SER A 141 -3.34 5.34 20.82
CA SER A 141 -2.05 5.61 21.48
C SER A 141 -1.01 4.51 21.21
N ILE A 142 0.23 4.77 21.55
CA ILE A 142 1.29 3.78 21.47
C ILE A 142 1.03 2.52 22.31
N ASP A 143 0.20 2.63 23.35
CA ASP A 143 -0.14 1.50 24.21
C ASP A 143 -1.14 0.52 23.56
N ASP A 144 -1.80 0.93 22.48
CA ASP A 144 -2.73 0.10 21.71
C ASP A 144 -2.01 -0.76 20.64
N VAL A 145 -0.72 -0.51 20.36
CA VAL A 145 0.02 -1.14 19.26
C VAL A 145 0.00 -2.66 19.33
N PHE A 146 0.22 -3.23 20.54
CA PHE A 146 0.19 -4.68 20.71
C PHE A 146 -1.15 -5.28 20.22
N ASN A 147 -2.28 -4.70 20.64
CA ASN A 147 -3.62 -5.19 20.29
C ASN A 147 -3.91 -5.03 18.80
N ILE A 148 -3.50 -3.91 18.19
CA ILE A 148 -3.69 -3.66 16.75
C ILE A 148 -2.85 -4.66 15.94
N ALA A 149 -1.59 -4.87 16.33
CA ALA A 149 -0.72 -5.86 15.68
C ALA A 149 -1.30 -7.28 15.80
N THR A 150 -1.78 -7.68 17.00
CA THR A 150 -2.44 -8.98 17.22
C THR A 150 -3.63 -9.17 16.29
N THR A 151 -4.45 -8.13 16.14
CA THR A 151 -5.61 -8.16 15.24
C THR A 151 -5.19 -8.37 13.78
N SER A 152 -4.22 -7.60 13.31
CA SER A 152 -3.75 -7.66 11.92
C SER A 152 -2.99 -8.97 11.62
N LEU A 153 -2.21 -9.47 12.57
CA LEU A 153 -1.46 -10.73 12.43
C LEU A 153 -2.35 -11.98 12.60
N GLY A 154 -3.52 -11.83 13.23
CA GLY A 154 -4.40 -12.94 13.59
C GLY A 154 -3.87 -13.82 14.72
N SER A 155 -2.76 -13.43 15.37
CA SER A 155 -2.16 -14.10 16.54
C SER A 155 -1.30 -13.13 17.34
N ASP A 156 -1.05 -13.42 18.61
CA ASP A 156 -0.20 -12.63 19.50
C ASP A 156 1.30 -13.00 19.43
N GLU A 157 1.64 -14.05 18.67
CA GLU A 157 3.00 -14.62 18.61
C GLU A 157 4.08 -13.58 18.31
N TYR A 158 3.81 -12.66 17.36
CA TYR A 158 4.77 -11.63 16.94
C TYR A 158 4.40 -10.22 17.39
N SER A 159 3.30 -10.03 18.09
CA SER A 159 2.80 -8.70 18.47
C SER A 159 3.76 -7.91 19.36
N SER A 160 4.54 -8.61 20.18
CA SER A 160 5.58 -8.00 21.00
C SER A 160 6.71 -7.34 20.18
N LEU A 161 7.03 -7.86 18.99
CA LEU A 161 8.03 -7.25 18.10
C LEU A 161 7.53 -5.89 17.57
N PHE A 162 6.24 -5.81 17.24
CA PHE A 162 5.61 -4.57 16.80
C PHE A 162 5.55 -3.55 17.93
N ASP A 163 5.12 -3.97 19.13
CA ASP A 163 5.09 -3.09 20.30
C ASP A 163 6.49 -2.53 20.61
N GLU A 164 7.52 -3.38 20.58
CA GLU A 164 8.91 -2.98 20.77
C GLU A 164 9.38 -2.00 19.70
N ALA A 165 9.09 -2.27 18.42
CA ALA A 165 9.50 -1.43 17.30
C ALA A 165 8.83 -0.05 17.36
N PHE A 166 7.51 -0.01 17.52
CA PHE A 166 6.75 1.24 17.51
C PHE A 166 6.99 2.08 18.78
N ARG A 167 7.16 1.48 19.95
CA ARG A 167 7.58 2.21 21.15
C ARG A 167 8.96 2.85 21.00
N PHE A 168 9.87 2.22 20.29
CA PHE A 168 11.19 2.80 20.01
C PHE A 168 11.13 3.97 19.06
N VAL A 169 10.37 3.86 17.95
CA VAL A 169 10.32 4.91 16.93
C VAL A 169 9.35 6.03 17.28
N GLY A 170 8.35 5.78 18.13
CA GLY A 170 7.26 6.69 18.45
C GLY A 170 6.25 6.84 17.32
N GLU A 171 5.24 7.70 17.51
CA GLU A 171 4.10 7.89 16.60
C GLU A 171 4.51 8.32 15.17
N ASN A 172 5.61 9.04 15.04
CA ASN A 172 6.09 9.63 13.77
C ASN A 172 7.31 8.90 13.20
N GLY A 173 7.75 7.85 13.86
CA GLY A 173 8.86 7.04 13.39
C GLY A 173 8.46 6.05 12.32
N LYS A 174 9.45 5.46 11.67
CA LYS A 174 9.22 4.47 10.62
C LYS A 174 9.68 3.09 11.07
N VAL A 175 8.81 2.11 10.85
CA VAL A 175 9.12 0.69 11.00
C VAL A 175 9.26 0.10 9.60
N LEU A 176 10.40 -0.52 9.32
CA LEU A 176 10.74 -1.15 8.06
C LEU A 176 10.76 -2.67 8.24
N LEU A 177 10.56 -3.38 7.15
CA LEU A 177 10.67 -4.84 7.11
C LEU A 177 11.85 -5.27 6.27
N GLU A 178 12.55 -6.31 6.71
CA GLU A 178 13.67 -6.89 6.01
C GLU A 178 13.61 -8.43 6.10
N ARG A 179 13.90 -9.15 5.01
CA ARG A 179 14.05 -10.60 5.05
C ARG A 179 15.44 -10.96 5.59
N THR A 180 15.51 -11.94 6.46
CA THR A 180 16.78 -12.47 6.96
C THR A 180 16.98 -13.93 6.59
N THR A 181 18.21 -14.38 6.57
CA THR A 181 18.54 -15.81 6.36
C THR A 181 18.36 -16.66 7.61
N GLY A 182 18.10 -16.03 8.77
CA GLY A 182 17.79 -16.71 10.02
C GLY A 182 16.34 -17.20 10.09
N ASP A 183 16.07 -18.07 11.04
CA ASP A 183 14.73 -18.64 11.27
C ASP A 183 13.88 -17.79 12.24
N GLU A 184 14.49 -16.86 12.94
CA GLU A 184 13.84 -16.03 13.96
C GLU A 184 13.52 -14.61 13.44
N CYS A 185 12.41 -14.05 13.93
CA CYS A 185 12.07 -12.66 13.73
C CYS A 185 12.64 -11.80 14.87
N VAL A 186 13.33 -10.70 14.53
CA VAL A 186 13.97 -9.81 15.50
C VAL A 186 13.77 -8.35 15.14
N VAL A 187 13.81 -7.46 16.14
CA VAL A 187 13.76 -6.01 15.95
C VAL A 187 15.16 -5.43 16.05
N GLU A 188 15.59 -4.74 15.01
CA GLU A 188 16.80 -3.92 15.01
C GLU A 188 16.42 -2.45 15.18
N LYS A 189 17.02 -1.80 16.17
CA LYS A 189 16.77 -0.39 16.51
C LYS A 189 17.91 0.46 15.99
N LEU A 190 17.59 1.45 15.19
CA LEU A 190 18.59 2.30 14.52
C LEU A 190 18.29 3.78 14.74
N ASP A 191 19.32 4.53 15.11
CA ASP A 191 19.26 5.99 15.09
C ASP A 191 19.54 6.45 13.65
N GLY A 192 18.49 6.81 12.93
CA GLY A 192 18.59 7.22 11.54
C GLY A 192 17.27 7.75 10.99
N VAL A 193 17.38 8.65 10.03
CA VAL A 193 16.24 9.28 9.35
C VAL A 193 15.85 8.47 8.14
N SER A 194 14.59 8.11 8.03
CA SER A 194 14.04 7.40 6.88
C SER A 194 13.41 8.37 5.88
N PHE A 195 13.78 8.21 4.61
CA PHE A 195 13.25 8.96 3.47
C PHE A 195 12.49 8.00 2.55
N ASP A 196 11.20 8.26 2.33
CA ASP A 196 10.28 7.43 1.55
C ASP A 196 9.87 8.01 0.18
N ARG A 197 10.33 9.25 -0.11
CA ARG A 197 10.06 9.92 -1.39
C ARG A 197 11.34 10.10 -2.19
N VAL A 198 12.01 8.98 -2.48
CA VAL A 198 13.23 8.95 -3.27
C VAL A 198 13.10 7.90 -4.38
N GLY A 199 13.51 8.27 -5.59
CA GLY A 199 13.60 7.34 -6.70
C GLY A 199 14.90 6.54 -6.62
N LEU A 200 14.81 5.25 -6.36
CA LEU A 200 15.94 4.32 -6.29
C LEU A 200 16.09 3.56 -7.60
N VAL A 201 17.33 3.26 -7.99
CA VAL A 201 17.63 2.41 -9.13
C VAL A 201 17.80 0.98 -8.62
N ALA A 202 16.76 0.17 -8.78
CA ALA A 202 16.66 -1.17 -8.23
C ALA A 202 17.87 -2.05 -8.58
N GLU A 203 18.29 -2.03 -9.85
CA GLU A 203 19.39 -2.89 -10.37
C GLU A 203 20.73 -2.66 -9.67
N LEU A 204 20.92 -1.50 -9.02
CA LEU A 204 22.15 -1.16 -8.30
C LEU A 204 22.07 -1.51 -6.80
N LEU A 205 20.88 -1.86 -6.31
CA LEU A 205 20.58 -2.02 -4.89
C LEU A 205 20.07 -3.43 -4.55
N LEU A 206 19.96 -4.32 -5.55
CA LEU A 206 19.55 -5.71 -5.32
C LEU A 206 20.57 -6.44 -4.46
N ASP A 207 20.07 -7.22 -3.53
CA ASP A 207 20.84 -8.20 -2.75
C ASP A 207 20.95 -9.55 -3.48
N ASP A 208 21.59 -10.53 -2.83
CA ASP A 208 21.76 -11.90 -3.37
C ASP A 208 20.43 -12.65 -3.58
N ILE A 209 19.34 -12.17 -2.97
CA ILE A 209 17.99 -12.75 -3.08
C ILE A 209 17.18 -12.02 -4.18
N GLY A 210 17.70 -10.92 -4.73
CA GLY A 210 17.05 -10.13 -5.78
C GLY A 210 16.06 -9.09 -5.23
N THR A 211 16.17 -8.72 -3.95
CA THR A 211 15.40 -7.63 -3.32
C THR A 211 16.25 -6.38 -3.15
N ILE A 212 15.62 -5.20 -3.09
CA ILE A 212 16.33 -3.96 -2.74
C ILE A 212 16.60 -3.99 -1.23
N ASN A 213 17.80 -4.43 -0.87
CA ASN A 213 18.28 -4.46 0.50
C ASN A 213 19.80 -4.29 0.51
N LYS A 214 20.27 -3.07 0.73
CA LYS A 214 21.69 -2.77 0.70
C LYS A 214 22.08 -1.84 1.82
N THR A 215 22.93 -2.33 2.69
CA THR A 215 23.60 -1.51 3.71
C THR A 215 24.98 -1.09 3.22
N VAL A 216 25.30 0.19 3.30
CA VAL A 216 26.55 0.71 2.78
C VAL A 216 26.99 1.99 3.51
N ASP A 217 28.28 2.08 3.79
CA ASP A 217 28.93 3.32 4.18
C ASP A 217 29.36 4.07 2.92
N ALA A 218 28.85 5.26 2.73
CA ALA A 218 29.03 6.02 1.50
C ALA A 218 29.23 7.52 1.76
N ARG A 219 29.94 8.18 0.86
CA ARG A 219 29.95 9.64 0.73
C ARG A 219 28.75 10.10 -0.06
N SER A 220 28.38 11.35 0.06
CA SER A 220 27.18 11.88 -0.59
C SER A 220 27.44 13.18 -1.30
N ILE A 221 26.64 13.45 -2.33
CA ILE A 221 26.55 14.75 -2.98
C ILE A 221 25.10 15.03 -3.36
N ILE A 222 24.63 16.26 -3.09
CA ILE A 222 23.31 16.73 -3.50
C ILE A 222 23.49 17.68 -4.67
N LEU A 223 22.89 17.39 -5.81
CA LEU A 223 22.90 18.19 -7.03
C LEU A 223 21.56 18.91 -7.18
N ASP A 224 21.55 20.22 -6.90
CA ASP A 224 20.36 21.06 -7.06
C ASP A 224 20.36 21.76 -8.42
N GLY A 225 19.38 21.43 -9.25
CA GLY A 225 19.17 21.98 -10.58
C GLY A 225 18.90 20.92 -11.64
N ASP A 226 18.73 21.39 -12.89
CA ASP A 226 18.42 20.53 -14.03
C ASP A 226 19.71 19.99 -14.66
N ILE A 227 19.90 18.67 -14.65
CA ILE A 227 21.03 18.00 -15.27
C ILE A 227 20.61 17.64 -16.72
N SER A 228 21.14 18.39 -17.68
CA SER A 228 20.82 18.27 -19.11
C SER A 228 22.00 17.80 -19.96
N SER A 229 23.21 17.72 -19.38
CA SER A 229 24.42 17.28 -20.07
C SER A 229 25.24 16.34 -19.20
N PHE A 230 25.77 15.27 -19.81
CA PHE A 230 26.66 14.33 -19.15
C PHE A 230 27.93 14.97 -18.57
N SER A 231 28.42 16.05 -19.18
CA SER A 231 29.59 16.80 -18.68
C SER A 231 29.39 17.36 -17.25
N GLN A 232 28.14 17.65 -16.85
CA GLN A 232 27.83 18.20 -15.53
C GLN A 232 28.07 17.18 -14.39
N ILE A 233 28.01 15.88 -14.69
CA ILE A 233 28.20 14.80 -13.71
C ILE A 233 29.49 13.99 -13.93
N SER A 234 30.21 14.22 -15.00
CA SER A 234 31.36 13.39 -15.44
C SER A 234 32.46 13.29 -14.38
N LYS A 235 32.73 14.37 -13.63
CA LYS A 235 33.75 14.37 -12.57
C LYS A 235 33.33 13.51 -11.37
N ILE A 236 32.04 13.51 -11.01
CA ILE A 236 31.49 12.68 -9.94
C ILE A 236 31.58 11.21 -10.35
N LEU A 237 31.22 10.90 -11.59
CA LEU A 237 31.32 9.54 -12.12
C LEU A 237 32.78 9.05 -12.11
N LEU A 238 33.72 9.91 -12.47
CA LEU A 238 35.14 9.58 -12.39
C LEU A 238 35.59 9.36 -10.93
N ALA A 239 35.10 10.19 -10.00
CA ALA A 239 35.35 10.01 -8.57
C ALA A 239 34.82 8.66 -8.07
N GLY A 240 33.62 8.24 -8.49
CA GLY A 240 33.04 6.93 -8.15
C GLY A 240 33.83 5.72 -8.67
N LYS A 241 34.62 5.90 -9.73
CA LYS A 241 35.53 4.87 -10.21
C LYS A 241 36.82 4.72 -9.37
N THR A 242 37.27 5.81 -8.74
CA THR A 242 38.53 5.86 -7.98
C THR A 242 38.33 5.86 -6.48
N SER A 243 37.10 6.01 -6.01
CA SER A 243 36.78 6.06 -4.58
C SER A 243 36.84 4.67 -3.95
N ASP A 244 37.36 4.62 -2.72
CA ASP A 244 37.36 3.40 -1.89
C ASP A 244 35.97 3.06 -1.39
N VAL A 245 35.12 4.08 -1.12
CA VAL A 245 33.74 3.93 -0.68
C VAL A 245 32.77 4.39 -1.76
N PRO A 246 31.54 3.86 -1.81
CA PRO A 246 30.49 4.30 -2.73
C PRO A 246 30.14 5.78 -2.56
N ILE A 247 29.57 6.37 -3.61
CA ILE A 247 29.05 7.74 -3.62
C ILE A 247 27.54 7.69 -3.85
N VAL A 248 26.76 8.18 -2.91
CA VAL A 248 25.31 8.42 -3.09
C VAL A 248 25.14 9.78 -3.76
N MET A 249 24.64 9.78 -4.97
CA MET A 249 24.45 11.00 -5.77
C MET A 249 22.96 11.35 -5.81
N TYR A 250 22.57 12.35 -5.04
CA TYR A 250 21.22 12.90 -5.07
C TYR A 250 21.07 13.91 -6.19
N PHE A 251 19.98 13.84 -6.93
CA PHE A 251 19.66 14.80 -7.97
C PHE A 251 18.18 15.12 -8.02
N THR A 252 17.84 16.32 -8.44
CA THR A 252 16.47 16.81 -8.45
C THR A 252 15.77 16.61 -9.78
N LYS A 253 16.52 16.76 -10.88
CA LYS A 253 15.99 16.55 -12.22
C LYS A 253 17.14 16.21 -13.18
N MET A 254 16.92 15.20 -14.01
CA MET A 254 17.87 14.76 -15.02
C MET A 254 17.11 14.39 -16.29
N THR A 255 17.66 14.75 -17.46
CA THR A 255 17.07 14.31 -18.73
C THR A 255 17.24 12.79 -18.90
N GLN A 256 16.25 12.16 -19.53
CA GLN A 256 16.24 10.70 -19.71
C GLN A 256 17.50 10.21 -20.46
N GLU A 257 17.99 10.97 -21.42
CA GLU A 257 19.22 10.64 -22.18
C GLU A 257 20.45 10.60 -21.27
N VAL A 258 20.61 11.62 -20.40
CA VAL A 258 21.74 11.69 -19.47
C VAL A 258 21.63 10.59 -18.42
N PHE A 259 20.43 10.32 -17.92
CA PHE A 259 20.18 9.26 -16.95
C PHE A 259 20.55 7.87 -17.51
N GLN A 260 20.12 7.54 -18.72
CA GLN A 260 20.49 6.28 -19.37
C GLN A 260 22.00 6.15 -19.61
N LEU A 261 22.65 7.23 -20.09
CA LEU A 261 24.10 7.26 -20.27
C LEU A 261 24.85 7.07 -18.93
N MET A 262 24.36 7.69 -17.87
CA MET A 262 24.91 7.54 -16.53
C MET A 262 24.83 6.09 -16.06
N LEU A 263 23.65 5.46 -16.13
CA LEU A 263 23.47 4.06 -15.73
C LEU A 263 24.35 3.10 -16.53
N GLN A 264 24.43 3.29 -17.86
CA GLN A 264 25.31 2.47 -18.70
C GLN A 264 26.78 2.58 -18.27
N ASN A 265 27.23 3.78 -17.90
CA ASN A 265 28.61 3.97 -17.44
C ASN A 265 28.85 3.36 -16.06
N ILE A 266 27.89 3.49 -15.13
CA ILE A 266 27.97 2.89 -13.79
C ILE A 266 28.13 1.37 -13.93
N VAL A 267 27.26 0.72 -14.67
CA VAL A 267 27.24 -0.74 -14.83
C VAL A 267 28.46 -1.24 -15.61
N LYS A 268 28.77 -0.61 -16.78
CA LYS A 268 29.87 -1.08 -17.63
C LYS A 268 31.27 -0.87 -17.04
N SER A 269 31.42 0.17 -16.20
CA SER A 269 32.72 0.55 -15.65
C SER A 269 32.89 0.20 -14.18
N ASP A 270 31.93 -0.52 -13.61
CA ASP A 270 31.87 -0.90 -12.19
C ASP A 270 32.12 0.31 -11.26
N MET A 271 31.39 1.39 -11.53
CA MET A 271 31.53 2.62 -10.73
C MET A 271 30.72 2.49 -9.46
N LYS A 272 31.34 2.82 -8.33
CA LYS A 272 30.70 2.81 -7.00
C LYS A 272 29.81 4.05 -6.80
N ILE A 273 28.74 4.19 -7.59
CA ILE A 273 27.78 5.29 -7.51
C ILE A 273 26.38 4.75 -7.37
N ILE A 274 25.64 5.31 -6.41
CA ILE A 274 24.23 5.03 -6.16
C ILE A 274 23.45 6.31 -6.47
N PRO A 275 22.81 6.43 -7.63
CA PRO A 275 22.00 7.58 -7.98
C PRO A 275 20.64 7.51 -7.28
N VAL A 276 20.23 8.63 -6.66
CA VAL A 276 18.98 8.77 -5.92
C VAL A 276 18.26 10.01 -6.44
N SER A 277 17.09 9.81 -7.06
CA SER A 277 16.24 10.90 -7.50
C SER A 277 15.41 11.43 -6.33
N LEU A 278 15.46 12.75 -6.10
CA LEU A 278 14.63 13.42 -5.10
C LEU A 278 13.29 13.78 -5.73
N GLU A 279 12.21 13.15 -5.23
CA GLU A 279 10.85 13.46 -5.65
C GLU A 279 10.30 14.68 -4.92
N GLY A 280 9.42 15.41 -5.57
CA GLY A 280 8.75 16.58 -5.00
C GLY A 280 8.83 17.82 -5.88
N TYR A 281 7.95 18.79 -5.62
CA TYR A 281 7.84 20.02 -6.39
C TYR A 281 7.81 21.27 -5.48
N GLY A 282 8.35 22.39 -5.98
CA GLY A 282 8.22 23.68 -5.34
C GLY A 282 8.84 23.76 -3.94
N GLN A 283 8.08 24.24 -2.96
CA GLN A 283 8.56 24.44 -1.59
C GLN A 283 8.84 23.14 -0.83
N GLU A 284 8.12 22.07 -1.15
CA GLU A 284 8.32 20.77 -0.52
C GLU A 284 9.72 20.22 -0.85
N LYS A 285 10.13 20.31 -2.12
CA LYS A 285 11.47 19.93 -2.57
C LYS A 285 12.57 20.70 -1.82
N VAL A 286 12.40 22.02 -1.67
CA VAL A 286 13.38 22.85 -0.96
C VAL A 286 13.53 22.44 0.51
N ARG A 287 12.41 22.11 1.18
CA ARG A 287 12.43 21.60 2.55
C ARG A 287 13.14 20.24 2.63
N TYR A 288 12.89 19.38 1.66
CA TYR A 288 13.50 18.04 1.57
C TYR A 288 15.02 18.11 1.39
N ILE A 289 15.50 18.99 0.50
CA ILE A 289 16.94 19.25 0.31
C ILE A 289 17.57 19.76 1.60
N LYS A 290 16.96 20.76 2.28
CA LYS A 290 17.50 21.28 3.54
C LYS A 290 17.56 20.25 4.64
N LEU A 291 16.55 19.38 4.73
CA LEU A 291 16.60 18.27 5.67
C LEU A 291 17.73 17.31 5.35
N LEU A 292 17.89 16.96 4.07
CA LEU A 292 18.95 16.06 3.61
C LEU A 292 20.34 16.67 3.85
N GLU A 293 20.54 17.97 3.62
CA GLU A 293 21.77 18.71 3.96
C GLU A 293 22.12 18.60 5.45
N SER A 294 21.12 18.68 6.33
CA SER A 294 21.35 18.53 7.77
C SER A 294 21.72 17.09 8.17
N VAL A 295 21.18 16.10 7.46
CA VAL A 295 21.47 14.68 7.72
C VAL A 295 22.85 14.27 7.24
N ILE A 296 23.21 14.67 6.00
CA ILE A 296 24.50 14.31 5.41
C ILE A 296 25.64 15.26 5.80
N GLY A 297 25.33 16.37 6.46
CA GLY A 297 26.32 17.35 6.93
C GLY A 297 26.99 18.16 5.84
N HIS A 298 26.41 18.23 4.65
CA HIS A 298 26.97 18.93 3.48
C HIS A 298 25.89 19.63 2.68
N ASP A 299 26.18 20.86 2.23
CA ASP A 299 25.23 21.68 1.48
C ASP A 299 25.07 21.17 0.03
N ALA A 300 23.90 21.43 -0.55
CA ALA A 300 23.62 21.09 -1.95
C ALA A 300 24.44 21.97 -2.91
N VAL A 301 24.98 21.34 -3.94
CA VAL A 301 25.76 21.99 -4.98
C VAL A 301 24.85 22.36 -6.15
N LYS A 302 24.84 23.63 -6.55
CA LYS A 302 24.07 24.08 -7.71
C LYS A 302 24.69 23.58 -9.00
N ILE A 303 23.85 23.08 -9.91
CA ILE A 303 24.28 22.71 -11.26
C ILE A 303 24.72 23.98 -12.01
N GLY A 304 25.96 24.03 -12.46
CA GLY A 304 26.60 25.21 -13.06
C GLY A 304 27.88 25.61 -12.35
N ASP A 305 28.03 25.27 -11.08
CA ASP A 305 29.28 25.37 -10.37
C ASP A 305 30.22 24.22 -10.76
N LEU A 306 31.51 24.37 -10.52
CA LEU A 306 32.51 23.32 -10.79
C LEU A 306 32.37 22.21 -9.74
N VAL A 307 31.51 21.25 -10.02
CA VAL A 307 31.30 20.08 -9.15
C VAL A 307 32.53 19.17 -9.19
N GLY A 308 33.03 18.79 -8.04
CA GLY A 308 34.21 17.93 -7.91
C GLY A 308 34.22 17.07 -6.65
N VAL A 309 35.34 16.40 -6.42
CA VAL A 309 35.53 15.51 -5.24
C VAL A 309 35.48 16.28 -3.91
N GLN A 310 35.80 17.58 -3.93
CA GLN A 310 35.73 18.47 -2.76
C GLN A 310 34.30 18.72 -2.28
N ASP A 311 33.33 18.46 -3.14
CA ASP A 311 31.90 18.68 -2.85
C ASP A 311 31.21 17.40 -2.30
N LEU A 312 31.98 16.36 -2.00
CA LEU A 312 31.50 15.16 -1.34
C LEU A 312 31.48 15.32 0.18
N SER A 313 30.40 14.86 0.80
CA SER A 313 30.28 14.79 2.26
C SER A 313 31.31 13.87 2.89
N ASP A 314 31.37 13.88 4.22
CA ASP A 314 31.95 12.77 4.98
C ASP A 314 31.15 11.47 4.78
N VAL A 315 31.65 10.36 5.31
CA VAL A 315 31.02 9.06 5.17
C VAL A 315 29.81 8.94 6.09
N ASN A 316 28.65 8.67 5.50
CA ASN A 316 27.40 8.37 6.20
C ASN A 316 27.06 6.89 6.08
N HIS A 317 26.29 6.40 7.03
CA HIS A 317 25.74 5.05 7.01
C HIS A 317 24.35 5.05 6.36
N TYR A 318 24.18 4.20 5.34
CA TYR A 318 22.94 4.07 4.55
C TYR A 318 22.37 2.68 4.63
N ILE A 319 21.04 2.60 4.69
CA ILE A 319 20.28 1.38 4.47
C ILE A 319 19.26 1.68 3.39
N PHE A 320 19.28 0.93 2.30
CA PHE A 320 18.33 0.99 1.21
C PHE A 320 17.43 -0.24 1.26
N ASN A 321 16.12 -0.03 1.19
CA ASN A 321 15.15 -1.11 0.98
C ASN A 321 14.11 -0.70 -0.08
N SER A 322 13.13 -1.57 -0.38
CA SER A 322 12.11 -1.32 -1.41
C SER A 322 11.30 -0.05 -1.17
N ASP A 323 11.12 0.35 0.07
CA ASP A 323 10.17 1.39 0.47
C ASP A 323 10.84 2.69 0.90
N ALA A 324 12.10 2.62 1.30
CA ALA A 324 12.78 3.77 1.89
C ALA A 324 14.31 3.70 1.78
N MET A 325 14.90 4.86 1.88
CA MET A 325 16.31 5.05 2.17
C MET A 325 16.44 5.58 3.60
N MET A 326 17.22 4.91 4.43
CA MET A 326 17.57 5.39 5.76
C MET A 326 19.00 5.93 5.75
N VAL A 327 19.21 7.05 6.44
CA VAL A 327 20.53 7.67 6.60
C VAL A 327 20.72 8.03 8.06
N ARG A 328 21.89 7.67 8.61
CA ARG A 328 22.24 8.11 9.95
C ARG A 328 22.79 9.54 9.89
N PRO A 329 22.20 10.52 10.61
CA PRO A 329 22.73 11.88 10.65
C PRO A 329 24.16 11.93 11.20
N LEU A 330 25.02 12.73 10.56
CA LEU A 330 26.37 12.96 11.07
C LEU A 330 26.34 13.83 12.34
N ASP A 331 25.38 14.75 12.41
CA ASP A 331 25.14 15.66 13.53
C ASP A 331 23.65 15.66 13.90
N MET A 332 23.32 14.99 15.00
CA MET A 332 21.95 14.86 15.49
C MET A 332 21.39 16.18 16.01
N GLU A 333 22.20 17.05 16.62
CA GLU A 333 21.74 18.34 17.15
C GLU A 333 21.33 19.26 16.00
N LYS A 334 22.17 19.36 14.97
CA LYS A 334 21.88 20.14 13.75
C LYS A 334 20.66 19.61 13.01
N PHE A 335 20.50 18.29 12.95
CA PHE A 335 19.31 17.66 12.33
C PHE A 335 18.04 18.06 13.08
N GLU A 336 17.98 17.92 14.40
CA GLU A 336 16.82 18.27 15.22
C GLU A 336 16.46 19.75 15.10
N GLU A 337 17.46 20.66 15.10
CA GLU A 337 17.25 22.09 14.87
C GLU A 337 16.59 22.37 13.51
N VAL A 338 17.09 21.78 12.44
CA VAL A 338 16.55 21.96 11.08
C VAL A 338 15.16 21.36 10.95
N LYS A 339 14.92 20.20 11.52
CA LYS A 339 13.62 19.54 11.57
C LYS A 339 12.57 20.46 12.22
N ASP A 340 12.90 21.07 13.36
CA ASP A 340 12.02 21.97 14.10
C ASP A 340 11.77 23.27 13.31
N GLN A 341 12.81 23.85 12.71
CA GLN A 341 12.68 25.06 11.86
C GLN A 341 11.77 24.81 10.66
N LEU A 342 11.86 23.63 10.05
CA LEU A 342 11.04 23.22 8.90
C LEU A 342 9.64 22.75 9.32
N ARG A 343 9.39 22.59 10.62
CA ARG A 343 8.15 22.04 11.19
C ARG A 343 7.81 20.67 10.56
N LEU A 344 8.80 19.80 10.45
CA LEU A 344 8.64 18.47 9.90
C LEU A 344 8.40 17.48 11.02
N ASN A 345 7.38 16.65 10.83
CA ASN A 345 7.05 15.58 11.77
C ASN A 345 7.76 14.28 11.32
N ILE A 346 9.07 14.25 11.47
CA ILE A 346 9.93 13.11 11.07
C ILE A 346 10.73 12.67 12.29
N SER A 347 10.79 11.36 12.54
CA SER A 347 11.61 10.79 13.60
C SER A 347 13.05 10.56 13.13
N SER A 348 13.99 10.77 14.04
CA SER A 348 15.38 10.34 13.87
C SER A 348 15.62 8.88 14.25
N LYS A 349 14.56 8.13 14.55
CA LYS A 349 14.61 6.73 14.91
C LYS A 349 13.89 5.88 13.89
N THR A 350 14.51 4.80 13.49
CA THR A 350 13.94 3.79 12.59
C THR A 350 14.11 2.41 13.24
N ALA A 351 13.07 1.61 13.21
CA ALA A 351 13.15 0.21 13.59
C ALA A 351 13.04 -0.67 12.34
N ILE A 352 13.81 -1.75 12.28
CA ILE A 352 13.73 -2.75 11.24
C ILE A 352 13.27 -4.06 11.89
N ILE A 353 12.14 -4.59 11.47
CA ILE A 353 11.70 -5.93 11.86
C ILE A 353 12.26 -6.89 10.81
N LYS A 354 13.23 -7.69 11.20
CA LYS A 354 13.82 -8.75 10.38
C LYS A 354 12.95 -9.98 10.44
N VAL A 355 12.43 -10.40 9.28
CA VAL A 355 11.51 -11.53 9.16
C VAL A 355 12.31 -12.78 8.79
N GLY A 356 12.36 -13.73 9.72
CA GLY A 356 12.98 -15.05 9.55
C GLY A 356 11.92 -16.15 9.55
N ALA A 357 12.17 -17.25 8.84
CA ALA A 357 11.34 -18.45 8.89
C ALA A 357 12.10 -19.67 8.36
N GLY A 358 11.66 -20.89 8.74
CA GLY A 358 12.33 -22.13 8.40
C GLY A 358 12.38 -22.48 6.90
N ASN A 359 11.66 -21.78 6.04
CA ASN A 359 11.76 -21.89 4.58
C ASN A 359 11.25 -20.63 3.87
N ALA A 360 11.61 -20.49 2.59
CA ALA A 360 11.29 -19.29 1.80
C ALA A 360 9.78 -19.05 1.59
N VAL A 361 8.96 -20.11 1.54
CA VAL A 361 7.51 -19.97 1.34
C VAL A 361 6.84 -19.40 2.59
N LEU A 362 7.18 -19.95 3.75
CA LEU A 362 6.70 -19.43 5.05
C LEU A 362 7.20 -18.01 5.31
N GLN A 363 8.45 -17.71 4.94
CA GLN A 363 9.02 -16.37 5.08
C GLN A 363 8.25 -15.35 4.24
N GLU A 364 7.90 -15.69 3.00
CA GLU A 364 7.15 -14.80 2.11
C GLU A 364 5.74 -14.56 2.63
N GLU A 365 5.06 -15.59 3.14
CA GLU A 365 3.74 -15.45 3.78
C GLU A 365 3.81 -14.56 5.02
N LEU A 366 4.78 -14.84 5.91
CA LEU A 366 4.95 -14.08 7.13
C LEU A 366 5.34 -12.62 6.85
N PHE A 367 6.17 -12.39 5.83
CA PHE A 367 6.58 -11.05 5.40
C PHE A 367 5.37 -10.20 4.97
N LYS A 368 4.47 -10.77 4.19
CA LYS A 368 3.23 -10.07 3.76
C LYS A 368 2.32 -9.75 4.95
N ARG A 369 2.15 -10.70 5.87
CA ARG A 369 1.36 -10.46 7.10
C ARG A 369 1.97 -9.35 7.95
N PHE A 370 3.30 -9.29 8.05
CA PHE A 370 4.00 -8.22 8.76
C PHE A 370 3.86 -6.89 8.02
N GLU A 371 3.89 -6.88 6.69
CA GLU A 371 3.66 -5.68 5.87
C GLU A 371 2.28 -5.07 6.17
N ASP A 372 1.23 -5.89 6.13
CA ASP A 372 -0.13 -5.47 6.48
C ASP A 372 -0.23 -4.96 7.92
N ALA A 373 0.44 -5.63 8.87
CA ALA A 373 0.45 -5.21 10.27
C ALA A 373 1.20 -3.88 10.49
N VAL A 374 2.33 -3.64 9.82
CA VAL A 374 3.03 -2.33 9.86
C VAL A 374 2.15 -1.22 9.33
N TYR A 375 1.44 -1.45 8.20
CA TYR A 375 0.50 -0.47 7.67
C TYR A 375 -0.68 -0.23 8.61
N SER A 376 -1.26 -1.29 9.16
CA SER A 376 -2.39 -1.21 10.09
C SER A 376 -2.04 -0.39 11.33
N VAL A 377 -0.91 -0.69 11.98
CA VAL A 377 -0.43 0.04 13.17
C VAL A 377 -0.09 1.49 12.82
N SER A 378 0.70 1.72 11.76
CA SER A 378 1.13 3.06 11.36
C SER A 378 -0.06 3.97 11.01
N ASN A 379 -1.04 3.44 10.28
CA ASN A 379 -2.23 4.19 9.91
C ASN A 379 -3.15 4.44 11.12
N SER A 380 -3.26 3.46 12.03
CA SER A 380 -4.07 3.63 13.24
C SER A 380 -3.49 4.69 14.18
N LEU A 381 -2.18 4.74 14.36
CA LEU A 381 -1.49 5.78 15.14
C LEU A 381 -1.68 7.18 14.54
N LYS A 382 -1.73 7.30 13.21
CA LYS A 382 -1.85 8.59 12.52
C LYS A 382 -3.27 9.10 12.39
N PHE A 383 -4.23 8.21 12.17
CA PHE A 383 -5.59 8.56 11.75
C PHE A 383 -6.68 8.03 12.68
N GLY A 384 -6.32 7.21 13.67
CA GLY A 384 -7.27 6.52 14.53
C GLY A 384 -7.72 5.15 14.01
N ARG A 385 -8.56 4.49 14.79
CA ARG A 385 -9.11 3.16 14.52
C ARG A 385 -10.63 3.18 14.54
N CYS A 386 -11.22 2.20 13.90
CA CYS A 386 -12.66 1.91 13.90
C CYS A 386 -12.88 0.45 14.27
N LEU A 387 -14.10 0.08 14.64
CA LEU A 387 -14.44 -1.34 14.83
C LEU A 387 -14.26 -2.11 13.54
N GLY A 388 -13.48 -3.18 13.58
CA GLY A 388 -13.14 -4.01 12.43
C GLY A 388 -14.19 -5.07 12.11
N GLY A 389 -13.77 -6.05 11.28
CA GLY A 389 -14.62 -7.16 10.88
C GLY A 389 -15.86 -6.76 10.08
N GLY A 390 -15.86 -5.59 9.47
CA GLY A 390 -17.00 -5.08 8.69
C GLY A 390 -18.06 -4.32 9.50
N VAL A 391 -17.93 -4.25 10.83
CA VAL A 391 -18.89 -3.57 11.71
C VAL A 391 -18.97 -2.07 11.46
N SER A 392 -17.83 -1.43 11.18
CA SER A 392 -17.78 0.01 10.85
C SER A 392 -18.56 0.36 9.59
N TYR A 393 -18.57 -0.50 8.58
CA TYR A 393 -19.38 -0.26 7.36
C TYR A 393 -20.86 -0.29 7.68
N ILE A 394 -21.32 -1.19 8.56
CA ILE A 394 -22.71 -1.27 9.01
C ILE A 394 -23.08 -0.01 9.78
N THR A 395 -22.25 0.39 10.73
CA THR A 395 -22.45 1.59 11.53
C THR A 395 -22.55 2.86 10.68
N LEU A 396 -21.67 2.99 9.65
CA LEU A 396 -21.74 4.08 8.68
C LEU A 396 -23.05 4.07 7.91
N ALA A 397 -23.49 2.90 7.43
CA ALA A 397 -24.74 2.76 6.69
C ALA A 397 -25.96 3.07 7.54
N ASP A 398 -25.96 2.67 8.80
CA ASP A 398 -27.07 2.95 9.74
C ASP A 398 -27.16 4.44 10.06
N LYS A 399 -26.06 5.12 10.34
CA LYS A 399 -26.04 6.57 10.56
C LYS A 399 -26.44 7.35 9.29
N PHE A 400 -25.95 6.93 8.13
CA PHE A 400 -26.35 7.52 6.83
C PHE A 400 -27.86 7.40 6.58
N ALA A 401 -28.45 6.26 6.92
CA ALA A 401 -29.85 5.96 6.70
C ALA A 401 -30.83 6.83 7.49
N GLU A 402 -30.39 7.44 8.59
CA GLU A 402 -31.23 8.34 9.41
C GLU A 402 -31.69 9.59 8.64
N GLY A 403 -30.91 10.02 7.61
CA GLY A 403 -31.19 11.21 6.81
C GLY A 403 -31.54 10.95 5.34
N ALA A 404 -31.59 9.69 4.87
CA ALA A 404 -31.72 9.34 3.47
C ALA A 404 -33.10 8.74 3.10
N ASP A 405 -33.48 8.83 1.83
CA ASP A 405 -34.69 8.18 1.30
C ASP A 405 -34.66 6.67 1.51
N SER A 406 -35.82 6.05 1.74
CA SER A 406 -35.92 4.63 2.12
C SER A 406 -35.27 3.67 1.09
N SER A 407 -35.41 3.93 -0.22
CA SER A 407 -34.80 3.11 -1.27
C SER A 407 -33.27 3.22 -1.26
N VAL A 408 -32.75 4.44 -1.11
CA VAL A 408 -31.31 4.70 -1.02
C VAL A 408 -30.74 4.08 0.27
N SER A 409 -31.42 4.27 1.39
CA SER A 409 -31.04 3.69 2.68
C SER A 409 -30.96 2.17 2.64
N SER A 410 -31.99 1.52 2.06
CA SER A 410 -32.04 0.06 1.96
C SER A 410 -30.93 -0.49 1.07
N TRP A 411 -30.68 0.15 -0.09
CA TRP A 411 -29.60 -0.23 -0.98
C TRP A 411 -28.23 -0.11 -0.31
N ILE A 412 -27.93 1.03 0.35
CA ILE A 412 -26.64 1.25 1.01
C ILE A 412 -26.45 0.29 2.18
N LYS A 413 -27.49 0.07 3.01
CA LYS A 413 -27.43 -0.92 4.11
C LYS A 413 -27.11 -2.32 3.58
N ASN A 414 -27.76 -2.76 2.53
CA ASN A 414 -27.51 -4.08 1.95
C ASN A 414 -26.07 -4.19 1.42
N ALA A 415 -25.61 -3.18 0.67
CA ALA A 415 -24.28 -3.19 0.08
C ALA A 415 -23.15 -3.15 1.14
N MET A 416 -23.29 -2.29 2.15
CA MET A 416 -22.24 -2.13 3.17
C MET A 416 -22.21 -3.27 4.19
N ARG A 417 -23.29 -4.04 4.34
CA ARG A 417 -23.33 -5.26 5.15
C ARG A 417 -22.65 -6.47 4.51
N CYS A 418 -22.35 -6.42 3.19
CA CYS A 418 -21.80 -7.56 2.46
C CYS A 418 -20.45 -8.03 3.03
N VAL A 419 -19.60 -7.12 3.52
CA VAL A 419 -18.29 -7.47 4.08
C VAL A 419 -18.46 -8.32 5.34
N TYR A 420 -19.30 -7.86 6.28
CA TYR A 420 -19.58 -8.59 7.51
C TYR A 420 -20.31 -9.92 7.26
N LYS A 421 -21.32 -9.92 6.36
CA LYS A 421 -22.03 -11.14 5.98
C LYS A 421 -21.07 -12.21 5.42
N LEU A 422 -20.20 -11.82 4.50
CA LEU A 422 -19.24 -12.74 3.90
C LEU A 422 -18.24 -13.28 4.94
N LEU A 423 -17.82 -12.45 5.89
CA LEU A 423 -16.95 -12.87 6.98
C LEU A 423 -17.62 -13.96 7.83
N LEU A 424 -18.91 -13.82 8.14
CA LEU A 424 -19.67 -14.84 8.84
C LEU A 424 -19.86 -16.12 7.99
N GLU A 425 -20.23 -15.96 6.72
CA GLU A 425 -20.42 -17.08 5.78
C GLU A 425 -19.14 -17.92 5.64
N ASN A 426 -17.97 -17.29 5.57
CA ASN A 426 -16.68 -17.99 5.53
C ASN A 426 -16.37 -18.78 6.82
N CYS A 427 -17.03 -18.46 7.92
CA CYS A 427 -16.95 -19.17 9.18
C CYS A 427 -18.17 -20.12 9.43
N ASP A 428 -18.96 -20.41 8.39
CA ASP A 428 -20.18 -21.22 8.47
C ASP A 428 -21.24 -20.67 9.47
N LEU A 429 -21.22 -19.34 9.68
CA LEU A 429 -22.14 -18.63 10.56
C LEU A 429 -23.20 -17.85 9.77
N THR A 430 -24.39 -17.71 10.34
CA THR A 430 -25.48 -16.97 9.71
C THR A 430 -25.55 -15.53 10.22
N PHE A 431 -25.84 -14.59 9.32
CA PHE A 431 -26.08 -13.19 9.68
C PHE A 431 -27.49 -13.01 10.22
N GLU A 432 -27.62 -12.41 11.40
CA GLU A 432 -28.89 -11.97 11.97
C GLU A 432 -28.86 -10.44 12.20
N ASP A 433 -29.86 -9.74 11.66
CA ASP A 433 -29.96 -8.29 11.82
C ASP A 433 -30.73 -7.94 13.11
N ASN A 434 -30.06 -8.14 14.24
CA ASN A 434 -30.63 -7.89 15.58
C ASN A 434 -30.07 -6.63 16.27
N GLY A 435 -29.26 -5.84 15.54
CA GLY A 435 -28.61 -4.63 16.04
C GLY A 435 -27.34 -4.88 16.87
N THR A 436 -26.95 -6.15 17.07
CA THR A 436 -25.71 -6.53 17.75
C THR A 436 -24.83 -7.28 16.76
N TYR A 437 -23.62 -6.79 16.56
CA TYR A 437 -22.67 -7.35 15.57
C TYR A 437 -21.50 -8.01 16.28
N LEU A 438 -21.61 -9.32 16.50
CA LEU A 438 -20.62 -10.16 17.17
C LEU A 438 -19.65 -10.74 16.13
N LEU A 439 -18.39 -10.92 16.51
CA LEU A 439 -17.36 -11.43 15.61
C LEU A 439 -17.15 -12.95 15.78
N PRO A 440 -16.78 -13.67 14.71
CA PRO A 440 -16.51 -15.11 14.78
C PRO A 440 -15.23 -15.36 15.58
N LYS A 441 -15.32 -16.27 16.54
CA LYS A 441 -14.23 -16.78 17.37
C LYS A 441 -14.13 -18.29 17.15
N PHE A 442 -12.94 -18.78 16.84
CA PHE A 442 -12.68 -20.21 16.73
C PHE A 442 -12.46 -20.82 18.12
N ASP A 443 -13.13 -21.93 18.37
CA ASP A 443 -12.94 -22.73 19.57
C ASP A 443 -12.18 -24.02 19.19
N ALA A 444 -10.92 -24.10 19.63
CA ALA A 444 -10.06 -25.24 19.35
C ALA A 444 -10.48 -26.53 20.08
N GLU A 445 -11.27 -26.44 21.17
CA GLU A 445 -11.75 -27.62 21.87
C GLU A 445 -12.91 -28.30 21.14
N THR A 446 -13.78 -27.50 20.54
CA THR A 446 -14.96 -28.00 19.79
C THR A 446 -14.73 -28.05 18.28
N ASP A 447 -13.58 -27.59 17.79
CA ASP A 447 -13.23 -27.45 16.37
C ASP A 447 -14.36 -26.74 15.57
N SER A 448 -14.87 -25.64 16.13
CA SER A 448 -15.99 -24.91 15.55
C SER A 448 -15.89 -23.39 15.74
N TRP A 449 -16.59 -22.66 14.86
CA TRP A 449 -16.75 -21.22 14.96
C TRP A 449 -18.01 -20.85 15.72
N SER A 450 -17.93 -19.82 16.55
CA SER A 450 -19.07 -19.25 17.26
C SER A 450 -18.98 -17.72 17.31
N LEU A 451 -20.11 -17.03 17.50
CA LEU A 451 -20.13 -15.58 17.71
C LEU A 451 -19.70 -15.24 19.14
N SER A 452 -18.81 -14.28 19.29
CA SER A 452 -18.28 -13.84 20.58
C SER A 452 -18.42 -12.33 20.75
N ASP A 453 -18.82 -11.91 21.94
CA ASP A 453 -18.82 -10.52 22.40
C ASP A 453 -17.50 -10.11 23.07
N GLU A 454 -16.65 -11.09 23.38
CA GLU A 454 -15.33 -10.84 23.98
C GLU A 454 -14.30 -10.42 22.94
N LEU A 455 -14.51 -10.76 21.65
CA LEU A 455 -13.57 -10.48 20.58
C LEU A 455 -13.82 -9.09 19.99
N VAL A 456 -12.86 -8.20 20.17
CA VAL A 456 -12.88 -6.87 19.55
C VAL A 456 -11.74 -6.78 18.57
N VAL A 457 -12.07 -6.55 17.29
CA VAL A 457 -11.14 -6.37 16.18
C VAL A 457 -11.19 -4.92 15.73
N TYR A 458 -10.08 -4.36 15.35
CA TYR A 458 -9.99 -2.98 14.89
C TYR A 458 -9.38 -2.90 13.50
N ASP A 459 -9.99 -2.04 12.66
CA ASP A 459 -9.44 -1.61 11.38
C ASP A 459 -8.94 -0.16 11.50
N SER A 460 -7.89 0.20 10.76
CA SER A 460 -7.47 1.61 10.73
C SER A 460 -8.51 2.47 10.01
N TYR A 461 -8.69 3.71 10.48
CA TYR A 461 -9.51 4.72 9.80
C TYR A 461 -9.21 4.77 8.30
N LYS A 462 -7.91 4.70 7.93
CA LYS A 462 -7.46 4.83 6.56
C LYS A 462 -7.93 3.69 5.66
N VAL A 463 -8.00 2.47 6.17
CA VAL A 463 -8.55 1.31 5.44
C VAL A 463 -10.03 1.53 5.17
N ILE A 464 -10.82 1.88 6.19
CA ILE A 464 -12.26 2.13 6.04
C ILE A 464 -12.52 3.26 5.03
N GLU A 465 -11.79 4.38 5.15
CA GLU A 465 -11.86 5.51 4.23
C GLU A 465 -11.60 5.08 2.77
N GLN A 466 -10.53 4.35 2.52
CA GLN A 466 -10.15 3.93 1.18
C GLN A 466 -11.11 2.89 0.59
N VAL A 467 -11.55 1.92 1.38
CA VAL A 467 -12.55 0.92 0.94
C VAL A 467 -13.83 1.60 0.49
N VAL A 468 -14.39 2.51 1.30
CA VAL A 468 -15.59 3.28 0.94
C VAL A 468 -15.31 4.15 -0.28
N SER A 469 -14.23 4.95 -0.24
CA SER A 469 -13.90 5.88 -1.33
C SER A 469 -13.77 5.17 -2.67
N ASN A 470 -12.97 4.11 -2.74
CA ASN A 470 -12.65 3.43 -3.99
C ASN A 470 -13.83 2.60 -4.52
N SER A 471 -14.61 1.96 -3.64
CA SER A 471 -15.81 1.22 -4.06
C SER A 471 -16.84 2.15 -4.73
N PHE A 472 -17.06 3.35 -4.17
CA PHE A 472 -17.96 4.33 -4.74
C PHE A 472 -17.40 5.01 -6.00
N ASP A 473 -16.09 5.24 -6.09
CA ASP A 473 -15.44 5.78 -7.30
C ASP A 473 -15.49 4.79 -8.46
N MET A 474 -15.30 3.49 -8.17
CA MET A 474 -15.48 2.43 -9.17
C MET A 474 -16.94 2.33 -9.62
N LEU A 475 -17.90 2.37 -8.70
CA LEU A 475 -19.31 2.38 -9.05
C LEU A 475 -19.67 3.59 -9.93
N TYR A 476 -19.15 4.78 -9.58
CA TYR A 476 -19.32 5.98 -10.41
C TYR A 476 -18.77 5.76 -11.83
N SER A 477 -17.58 5.17 -11.94
CA SER A 477 -16.94 4.86 -13.23
C SER A 477 -17.78 3.88 -14.05
N ILE A 478 -18.28 2.81 -13.43
CA ILE A 478 -19.20 1.84 -14.04
C ILE A 478 -20.45 2.53 -14.62
N LEU A 479 -21.11 3.38 -13.84
CA LEU A 479 -22.33 4.08 -14.22
C LEU A 479 -22.11 5.14 -15.31
N SER A 480 -20.90 5.66 -15.46
CA SER A 480 -20.55 6.67 -16.45
C SER A 480 -20.35 6.09 -17.85
N VAL A 481 -20.07 4.79 -18.00
CA VAL A 481 -19.82 4.14 -19.29
C VAL A 481 -21.13 3.82 -20.00
N LYS A 482 -21.25 4.29 -21.24
CA LYS A 482 -22.46 4.09 -22.08
C LYS A 482 -22.26 3.15 -23.26
N ALA A 483 -21.00 2.88 -23.65
CA ALA A 483 -20.68 1.97 -24.74
C ALA A 483 -19.25 1.46 -24.62
N PHE A 484 -19.01 0.27 -25.12
CA PHE A 484 -17.67 -0.25 -25.38
C PHE A 484 -17.36 -0.18 -26.88
N ILE A 485 -16.22 0.38 -27.23
CA ILE A 485 -15.80 0.56 -28.62
C ILE A 485 -14.45 -0.10 -28.82
N LEU A 486 -14.35 -0.99 -29.81
CA LEU A 486 -13.07 -1.57 -30.22
C LEU A 486 -12.36 -0.65 -31.21
N ASP A 487 -11.11 -0.32 -30.97
CA ASP A 487 -10.22 0.24 -31.98
C ASP A 487 -9.38 -0.89 -32.60
N PRO A 488 -9.67 -1.32 -33.84
CA PRO A 488 -8.95 -2.43 -34.48
C PRO A 488 -7.51 -2.07 -34.89
N LYS A 489 -7.05 -0.84 -34.57
CA LYS A 489 -5.70 -0.36 -34.95
C LYS A 489 -4.68 -0.35 -33.79
N ARG A 490 -5.04 -0.88 -32.63
CA ARG A 490 -4.09 -1.06 -31.52
C ARG A 490 -3.96 -2.50 -31.11
#